data_2809d8fed8f12b5b63a47ff01130cc2a
#
_entry.id   2809d8fed8f12b5b63a47ff01130cc2a
#
_cell.length_a   1.000
_cell.length_b   1.000
_cell.length_c   1.000
_cell.angle_alpha   90.00
_cell.angle_beta   90.00
_cell.angle_gamma   90.00
#
_symmetry.space_group_name_H-M   'P 1'
#
loop_
_entity.id
_entity.type
_entity.pdbx_description
1 polymer ?
#
loop_
_entity_poly.entity_id
_entity_poly.type
_entity_poly.pdbx_seq_one_letter_code
_entity_poly.pdbx_strand_id
1 'polypeptide(L)'
;MGFLNRKQKKKPAVHCSVIVLAAGSSSRMGQDKIMATVGDLPVIVHTLQAFEPVPEVNGVIVVTREELVPEIAGLCKVFGLNKVKKVVRGGDSRVQSARIGTLEADHDAQLIAIHDAARPFVTMEVIQSAILKAAETGAAAPAIPVKDTIKVARDGLVEYTPDRSELYAVQTPQVFDAALIRAALQKALDDGAEVTDDCSAVERLGMKVSLTAGDERNFKLTTPADLMLAETILQEVP
;
A
#
# COMPACT_ATOMS: atom_id res chain seq x y z
N MET A 1 -19.53 -5.79 48.65
CA MET A 1 -18.43 -5.33 47.78
C MET A 1 -18.77 -5.75 46.35
N GLY A 2 -19.31 -4.80 45.57
CA GLY A 2 -19.75 -5.06 44.20
C GLY A 2 -18.61 -4.80 43.23
N PHE A 3 -18.14 -5.82 42.55
CA PHE A 3 -17.22 -5.66 41.43
C PHE A 3 -17.99 -5.06 40.24
N LEU A 4 -17.77 -3.78 39.96
CA LEU A 4 -18.24 -3.11 38.73
C LEU A 4 -17.53 -3.73 37.53
N ASN A 5 -18.23 -4.61 36.84
CA ASN A 5 -17.84 -5.17 35.54
C ASN A 5 -17.84 -4.04 34.52
N ARG A 6 -16.68 -3.40 34.31
CA ARG A 6 -16.47 -2.41 33.24
C ARG A 6 -16.59 -3.15 31.90
N LYS A 7 -17.78 -3.18 31.32
CA LYS A 7 -17.98 -3.59 29.95
C LYS A 7 -17.00 -2.77 29.09
N GLN A 8 -15.94 -3.41 28.59
CA GLN A 8 -15.13 -2.83 27.54
C GLN A 8 -16.08 -2.49 26.39
N LYS A 9 -16.27 -1.20 26.11
CA LYS A 9 -16.95 -0.74 24.91
C LYS A 9 -16.14 -1.33 23.74
N LYS A 10 -16.72 -2.27 22.99
CA LYS A 10 -16.15 -2.70 21.71
C LYS A 10 -15.91 -1.42 20.90
N LYS A 11 -14.65 -1.15 20.53
CA LYS A 11 -14.36 -0.11 19.53
C LYS A 11 -15.24 -0.41 18.31
N PRO A 12 -15.86 0.59 17.68
CA PRO A 12 -16.61 0.36 16.46
C PRO A 12 -15.70 -0.33 15.44
N ALA A 13 -16.26 -1.29 14.72
CA ALA A 13 -15.51 -1.99 13.68
C ALA A 13 -15.05 -0.93 12.65
N VAL A 14 -13.75 -0.87 12.41
CA VAL A 14 -13.17 0.03 11.41
C VAL A 14 -13.49 -0.54 10.03
N HIS A 15 -14.05 0.27 9.14
CA HIS A 15 -14.31 -0.09 7.75
C HIS A 15 -13.24 0.51 6.85
N CYS A 16 -12.37 -0.34 6.30
CA CYS A 16 -11.27 0.05 5.41
C CYS A 16 -11.43 -0.56 4.02
N SER A 17 -11.43 0.30 2.98
CA SER A 17 -11.28 -0.13 1.59
C SER A 17 -9.81 -0.06 1.17
N VAL A 18 -9.33 -1.10 0.49
CA VAL A 18 -7.94 -1.18 -0.01
C VAL A 18 -7.89 -0.90 -1.50
N ILE A 19 -6.97 -0.05 -1.92
CA ILE A 19 -6.66 0.23 -3.32
C ILE A 19 -5.30 -0.39 -3.63
N VAL A 20 -5.29 -1.41 -4.49
CA VAL A 20 -4.04 -2.04 -4.94
C VAL A 20 -3.63 -1.46 -6.29
N LEU A 21 -2.51 -0.72 -6.29
CA LEU A 21 -2.01 -0.05 -7.49
C LEU A 21 -1.14 -1.00 -8.33
N ALA A 22 -1.65 -1.37 -9.47
CA ALA A 22 -1.10 -2.34 -10.41
C ALA A 22 -0.88 -1.76 -11.84
N ALA A 23 -1.04 -0.44 -12.03
CA ALA A 23 -0.98 0.22 -13.34
C ALA A 23 0.44 0.62 -13.79
N GLY A 24 1.46 0.48 -12.92
CA GLY A 24 2.84 0.88 -13.23
C GLY A 24 3.45 0.07 -14.38
N SER A 25 4.10 0.76 -15.33
CA SER A 25 4.89 0.13 -16.38
C SER A 25 6.14 -0.51 -15.79
N SER A 26 6.32 -1.81 -15.95
CA SER A 26 7.48 -2.58 -15.43
C SER A 26 8.76 -2.38 -16.26
N SER A 27 9.04 -1.16 -16.72
CA SER A 27 10.09 -0.84 -17.71
C SER A 27 11.49 -1.34 -17.33
N ARG A 28 11.79 -1.44 -16.03
CA ARG A 28 13.10 -1.91 -15.52
C ARG A 28 13.27 -3.42 -15.46
N MET A 29 12.20 -4.20 -15.58
CA MET A 29 12.22 -5.66 -15.45
C MET A 29 12.13 -6.42 -16.78
N GLY A 30 11.87 -5.72 -17.91
CA GLY A 30 11.69 -6.34 -19.21
C GLY A 30 10.45 -7.23 -19.36
N GLN A 31 9.73 -7.47 -18.26
CA GLN A 31 8.46 -8.21 -18.19
C GLN A 31 7.53 -7.55 -17.18
N ASP A 32 6.25 -7.90 -17.22
CA ASP A 32 5.29 -7.39 -16.27
C ASP A 32 5.50 -8.01 -14.89
N LYS A 33 6.06 -7.21 -13.97
CA LYS A 33 6.43 -7.66 -12.63
C LYS A 33 5.26 -8.16 -11.77
N ILE A 34 4.04 -7.64 -11.98
CA ILE A 34 2.87 -8.05 -11.20
C ILE A 34 2.27 -9.36 -11.70
N MET A 35 2.52 -9.68 -12.96
CA MET A 35 2.13 -10.93 -13.59
C MET A 35 3.26 -11.97 -13.56
N ALA A 36 4.48 -11.57 -13.18
CA ALA A 36 5.59 -12.51 -12.98
C ALA A 36 5.23 -13.52 -11.89
N THR A 37 5.62 -14.77 -12.09
CA THR A 37 5.38 -15.85 -11.14
C THR A 37 6.46 -15.85 -10.07
N VAL A 38 6.06 -16.02 -8.81
CA VAL A 38 6.93 -16.28 -7.66
C VAL A 38 6.36 -17.52 -6.96
N GLY A 39 7.14 -18.61 -6.87
CA GLY A 39 6.60 -19.92 -6.60
C GLY A 39 5.61 -20.32 -7.69
N ASP A 40 4.42 -20.73 -7.28
CA ASP A 40 3.36 -21.19 -8.20
C ASP A 40 2.33 -20.11 -8.56
N LEU A 41 2.49 -18.86 -8.07
CA LEU A 41 1.47 -17.81 -8.18
C LEU A 41 2.04 -16.51 -8.77
N PRO A 42 1.22 -15.78 -9.56
CA PRO A 42 1.56 -14.41 -9.93
C PRO A 42 1.73 -13.50 -8.71
N VAL A 43 2.66 -12.55 -8.77
CA VAL A 43 2.92 -11.56 -7.71
C VAL A 43 1.64 -10.86 -7.25
N ILE A 44 0.77 -10.48 -8.18
CA ILE A 44 -0.52 -9.83 -7.84
C ILE A 44 -1.40 -10.72 -6.97
N VAL A 45 -1.41 -12.04 -7.18
CA VAL A 45 -2.21 -12.99 -6.40
C VAL A 45 -1.70 -13.05 -4.96
N HIS A 46 -0.38 -13.17 -4.76
CA HIS A 46 0.22 -13.10 -3.42
C HIS A 46 -0.17 -11.82 -2.68
N THR A 47 -0.05 -10.68 -3.37
CA THR A 47 -0.41 -9.38 -2.79
C THR A 47 -1.89 -9.33 -2.36
N LEU A 48 -2.80 -9.80 -3.21
CA LEU A 48 -4.22 -9.78 -2.91
C LEU A 48 -4.61 -10.74 -1.79
N GLN A 49 -3.98 -11.93 -1.75
CA GLN A 49 -4.18 -12.92 -0.69
C GLN A 49 -3.83 -12.37 0.71
N ALA A 50 -2.84 -11.48 0.82
CA ALA A 50 -2.45 -10.89 2.10
C ALA A 50 -3.58 -10.07 2.76
N PHE A 51 -4.54 -9.56 2.00
CA PHE A 51 -5.68 -8.78 2.50
C PHE A 51 -6.91 -9.63 2.84
N GLU A 52 -7.02 -10.87 2.34
CA GLU A 52 -8.18 -11.74 2.58
C GLU A 52 -8.44 -12.03 4.07
N PRO A 53 -7.41 -12.37 4.91
CA PRO A 53 -7.64 -12.69 6.31
C PRO A 53 -7.83 -11.46 7.21
N VAL A 54 -7.61 -10.23 6.74
CA VAL A 54 -7.61 -9.01 7.58
C VAL A 54 -9.04 -8.56 7.88
N PRO A 55 -9.52 -8.61 9.14
CA PRO A 55 -10.93 -8.33 9.47
C PRO A 55 -11.38 -6.89 9.16
N GLU A 56 -10.47 -5.92 9.28
CA GLU A 56 -10.74 -4.48 9.06
C GLU A 56 -10.88 -4.13 7.58
N VAL A 57 -10.44 -5.03 6.67
CA VAL A 57 -10.55 -4.84 5.22
C VAL A 57 -11.88 -5.40 4.73
N ASN A 58 -12.75 -4.53 4.22
CA ASN A 58 -14.10 -4.86 3.75
C ASN A 58 -14.16 -5.06 2.24
N GLY A 59 -13.27 -4.40 1.49
CA GLY A 59 -13.20 -4.54 0.05
C GLY A 59 -11.83 -4.13 -0.49
N VAL A 60 -11.47 -4.72 -1.63
CA VAL A 60 -10.25 -4.41 -2.37
C VAL A 60 -10.62 -3.97 -3.78
N ILE A 61 -10.06 -2.85 -4.22
CA ILE A 61 -10.16 -2.35 -5.60
C ILE A 61 -8.77 -2.47 -6.23
N VAL A 62 -8.66 -3.19 -7.32
CA VAL A 62 -7.42 -3.27 -8.10
C VAL A 62 -7.45 -2.25 -9.20
N VAL A 63 -6.43 -1.39 -9.26
CA VAL A 63 -6.29 -0.37 -10.31
C VAL A 63 -5.12 -0.78 -11.21
N THR A 64 -5.41 -1.11 -12.46
CA THR A 64 -4.42 -1.68 -13.38
C THR A 64 -4.52 -1.05 -14.79
N ARG A 65 -3.67 -1.49 -15.70
CA ARG A 65 -3.77 -1.13 -17.11
C ARG A 65 -4.97 -1.82 -17.75
N GLU A 66 -5.55 -1.20 -18.77
CA GLU A 66 -6.78 -1.68 -19.42
C GLU A 66 -6.68 -3.12 -19.92
N GLU A 67 -5.56 -3.48 -20.54
CA GLU A 67 -5.29 -4.81 -21.07
C GLU A 67 -5.24 -5.91 -20.01
N LEU A 68 -4.90 -5.59 -18.76
CA LEU A 68 -4.82 -6.55 -17.65
C LEU A 68 -6.11 -6.68 -16.84
N VAL A 69 -7.09 -5.81 -17.05
CA VAL A 69 -8.35 -5.87 -16.30
C VAL A 69 -9.03 -7.24 -16.39
N PRO A 70 -9.26 -7.83 -17.60
CA PRO A 70 -9.92 -9.12 -17.68
C PRO A 70 -9.08 -10.25 -17.09
N GLU A 71 -7.76 -10.21 -17.25
CA GLU A 71 -6.85 -11.24 -16.77
C GLU A 71 -6.82 -11.26 -15.23
N ILE A 72 -6.62 -10.11 -14.57
CA ILE A 72 -6.61 -10.01 -13.11
C ILE A 72 -7.99 -10.38 -12.54
N ALA A 73 -9.08 -9.94 -13.17
CA ALA A 73 -10.42 -10.35 -12.75
C ALA A 73 -10.64 -11.87 -12.85
N GLY A 74 -10.06 -12.51 -13.87
CA GLY A 74 -10.02 -13.97 -14.01
C GLY A 74 -9.25 -14.64 -12.88
N LEU A 75 -8.05 -14.15 -12.56
CA LEU A 75 -7.23 -14.65 -11.44
C LEU A 75 -7.97 -14.52 -10.10
N CYS A 76 -8.65 -13.40 -9.85
CA CYS A 76 -9.43 -13.22 -8.62
C CYS A 76 -10.50 -14.31 -8.45
N LYS A 77 -11.17 -14.73 -9.53
CA LYS A 77 -12.17 -15.81 -9.49
C LYS A 77 -11.51 -17.17 -9.27
N VAL A 78 -10.43 -17.47 -9.98
CA VAL A 78 -9.72 -18.75 -9.89
C VAL A 78 -9.17 -18.98 -8.48
N PHE A 79 -8.61 -17.94 -7.85
CA PHE A 79 -7.99 -18.05 -6.54
C PHE A 79 -8.93 -17.68 -5.38
N GLY A 80 -10.23 -17.46 -5.64
CA GLY A 80 -11.23 -17.20 -4.59
C GLY A 80 -10.96 -15.92 -3.79
N LEU A 81 -10.47 -14.86 -4.43
CA LEU A 81 -10.16 -13.58 -3.80
C LEU A 81 -11.46 -12.78 -3.59
N ASN A 82 -12.19 -13.11 -2.53
CA ASN A 82 -13.58 -12.67 -2.31
C ASN A 82 -13.69 -11.20 -1.90
N LYS A 83 -12.62 -10.62 -1.33
CA LYS A 83 -12.56 -9.21 -0.98
C LYS A 83 -12.31 -8.31 -2.18
N VAL A 84 -11.82 -8.82 -3.31
CA VAL A 84 -11.70 -8.02 -4.53
C VAL A 84 -13.08 -7.74 -5.09
N LYS A 85 -13.51 -6.49 -5.01
CA LYS A 85 -14.84 -6.04 -5.47
C LYS A 85 -14.81 -5.54 -6.90
N LYS A 86 -13.71 -4.89 -7.30
CA LYS A 86 -13.55 -4.30 -8.63
C LYS A 86 -12.12 -4.41 -9.11
N VAL A 87 -11.96 -4.59 -10.42
CA VAL A 87 -10.70 -4.41 -11.14
C VAL A 87 -10.97 -3.34 -12.19
N VAL A 88 -10.28 -2.21 -12.09
CA VAL A 88 -10.56 -1.02 -12.91
C VAL A 88 -9.32 -0.51 -13.61
N ARG A 89 -9.53 0.22 -14.72
CA ARG A 89 -8.45 0.90 -15.43
C ARG A 89 -7.91 2.05 -14.59
N GLY A 90 -6.57 2.19 -14.52
CA GLY A 90 -5.88 3.34 -13.96
C GLY A 90 -5.80 4.53 -14.91
N GLY A 91 -5.22 5.63 -14.41
CA GLY A 91 -4.91 6.82 -15.20
C GLY A 91 -3.47 6.81 -15.71
N ASP A 92 -3.08 7.93 -16.33
CA ASP A 92 -1.77 8.11 -16.97
C ASP A 92 -0.64 8.33 -15.96
N SER A 93 -0.98 8.59 -14.69
CA SER A 93 -0.02 8.73 -13.60
C SER A 93 -0.40 7.89 -12.38
N ARG A 94 0.57 7.71 -11.45
CA ARG A 94 0.32 7.04 -10.17
C ARG A 94 -0.77 7.75 -9.37
N VAL A 95 -0.73 9.10 -9.32
CA VAL A 95 -1.70 9.92 -8.59
C VAL A 95 -3.10 9.77 -9.19
N GLN A 96 -3.21 9.81 -10.51
CA GLN A 96 -4.50 9.58 -11.20
C GLN A 96 -5.04 8.18 -10.90
N SER A 97 -4.18 7.16 -10.95
CA SER A 97 -4.57 5.77 -10.63
C SER A 97 -5.05 5.65 -9.18
N ALA A 98 -4.33 6.23 -8.21
CA ALA A 98 -4.74 6.28 -6.81
C ALA A 98 -6.08 7.01 -6.66
N ARG A 99 -6.26 8.15 -7.31
CA ARG A 99 -7.50 8.93 -7.29
C ARG A 99 -8.69 8.13 -7.84
N ILE A 100 -8.51 7.45 -8.98
CA ILE A 100 -9.54 6.55 -9.55
C ILE A 100 -9.92 5.48 -8.54
N GLY A 101 -8.95 4.79 -7.95
CA GLY A 101 -9.19 3.77 -6.94
C GLY A 101 -9.99 4.29 -5.74
N THR A 102 -9.67 5.50 -5.25
CA THR A 102 -10.40 6.08 -4.11
C THR A 102 -11.85 6.45 -4.43
N LEU A 103 -12.18 6.70 -5.70
CA LEU A 103 -13.56 6.94 -6.16
C LEU A 103 -14.37 5.64 -6.26
N GLU A 104 -13.69 4.52 -6.53
CA GLU A 104 -14.31 3.20 -6.64
C GLU A 104 -14.47 2.49 -5.29
N ALA A 105 -13.84 3.03 -4.23
CA ALA A 105 -13.94 2.52 -2.86
C ALA A 105 -15.38 2.64 -2.32
N ASP A 106 -15.73 1.79 -1.37
CA ASP A 106 -17.04 1.80 -0.74
C ASP A 106 -17.38 3.20 -0.18
N HIS A 107 -18.63 3.62 -0.33
CA HIS A 107 -19.08 4.95 0.09
C HIS A 107 -19.02 5.14 1.60
N ASP A 108 -19.19 4.07 2.37
CA ASP A 108 -19.16 4.04 3.83
C ASP A 108 -17.77 3.70 4.40
N ALA A 109 -16.75 3.55 3.54
CA ALA A 109 -15.38 3.36 3.98
C ALA A 109 -14.92 4.57 4.81
N GLN A 110 -14.55 4.32 6.06
CA GLN A 110 -13.98 5.31 6.95
C GLN A 110 -12.52 5.58 6.61
N LEU A 111 -11.79 4.52 6.25
CA LEU A 111 -10.39 4.56 5.87
C LEU A 111 -10.19 4.02 4.45
N ILE A 112 -9.19 4.54 3.78
CA ILE A 112 -8.68 4.02 2.52
C ILE A 112 -7.20 3.69 2.71
N ALA A 113 -6.83 2.45 2.39
CA ALA A 113 -5.46 1.99 2.34
C ALA A 113 -5.00 1.91 0.87
N ILE A 114 -3.85 2.48 0.54
CA ILE A 114 -3.26 2.41 -0.80
C ILE A 114 -2.01 1.53 -0.73
N HIS A 115 -1.98 0.49 -1.56
CA HIS A 115 -0.91 -0.52 -1.54
C HIS A 115 -0.34 -0.76 -2.93
N ASP A 116 0.99 -0.93 -3.00
CA ASP A 116 1.68 -1.30 -4.24
C ASP A 116 1.46 -2.79 -4.54
N ALA A 117 0.91 -3.14 -5.71
CA ALA A 117 0.74 -4.52 -6.16
C ALA A 117 2.04 -5.35 -6.19
N ALA A 118 3.18 -4.68 -6.24
CA ALA A 118 4.51 -5.28 -6.26
C ALA A 118 5.13 -5.50 -4.86
N ARG A 119 4.32 -5.54 -3.79
CA ARG A 119 4.74 -5.90 -2.41
C ARG A 119 3.97 -7.13 -1.93
N PRO A 120 4.32 -8.33 -2.42
CA PRO A 120 3.55 -9.55 -2.17
C PRO A 120 3.66 -10.10 -0.74
N PHE A 121 4.63 -9.62 0.06
CA PHE A 121 4.93 -10.17 1.38
C PHE A 121 4.50 -9.27 2.55
N VAL A 122 3.53 -8.37 2.30
CA VAL A 122 2.96 -7.60 3.40
C VAL A 122 2.22 -8.53 4.37
N THR A 123 2.54 -8.44 5.67
CA THR A 123 1.91 -9.29 6.68
C THR A 123 0.62 -8.68 7.22
N MET A 124 -0.25 -9.52 7.79
CA MET A 124 -1.48 -9.08 8.43
C MET A 124 -1.19 -8.07 9.55
N GLU A 125 -0.13 -8.27 10.32
CA GLU A 125 0.28 -7.39 11.42
C GLU A 125 0.64 -5.99 10.91
N VAL A 126 1.38 -5.89 9.80
CA VAL A 126 1.73 -4.60 9.17
C VAL A 126 0.47 -3.89 8.68
N ILE A 127 -0.45 -4.62 8.02
CA ILE A 127 -1.71 -4.06 7.52
C ILE A 127 -2.56 -3.55 8.67
N GLN A 128 -2.80 -4.38 9.70
CA GLN A 128 -3.64 -4.02 10.85
C GLN A 128 -3.06 -2.86 11.65
N SER A 129 -1.74 -2.85 11.90
CA SER A 129 -1.10 -1.76 12.64
C SER A 129 -1.28 -0.41 11.94
N ALA A 130 -1.13 -0.37 10.61
CA ALA A 130 -1.34 0.83 9.82
C ALA A 130 -2.82 1.29 9.85
N ILE A 131 -3.78 0.36 9.69
CA ILE A 131 -5.23 0.67 9.74
C ILE A 131 -5.61 1.22 11.11
N LEU A 132 -5.23 0.54 12.19
CA LEU A 132 -5.57 0.95 13.55
C LEU A 132 -4.93 2.30 13.90
N LYS A 133 -3.69 2.54 13.45
CA LYS A 133 -3.01 3.81 13.67
C LYS A 133 -3.67 4.95 12.89
N ALA A 134 -4.04 4.73 11.64
CA ALA A 134 -4.77 5.71 10.84
C ALA A 134 -6.15 6.04 11.43
N ALA A 135 -6.84 5.06 12.01
CA ALA A 135 -8.10 5.28 12.72
C ALA A 135 -7.95 6.21 13.94
N GLU A 136 -6.75 6.28 14.53
CA GLU A 136 -6.44 7.17 15.66
C GLU A 136 -5.97 8.56 15.21
N THR A 137 -5.19 8.64 14.13
CA THR A 137 -4.42 9.84 13.76
C THR A 137 -4.83 10.46 12.42
N GLY A 138 -5.71 9.80 11.66
CA GLY A 138 -6.16 10.22 10.33
C GLY A 138 -5.23 9.81 9.19
N ALA A 139 -3.95 9.51 9.45
CA ALA A 139 -2.99 9.08 8.44
C ALA A 139 -1.86 8.24 9.06
N ALA A 140 -1.54 7.09 8.47
CA ALA A 140 -0.45 6.24 8.91
C ALA A 140 0.18 5.44 7.76
N ALA A 141 1.47 5.13 7.90
CA ALA A 141 2.20 4.29 6.97
C ALA A 141 3.22 3.41 7.70
N PRO A 142 3.44 2.15 7.29
CA PRO A 142 4.52 1.34 7.80
C PRO A 142 5.86 1.85 7.26
N ALA A 143 6.88 1.80 8.11
CA ALA A 143 8.21 2.23 7.72
C ALA A 143 9.28 1.42 8.48
N ILE A 144 10.44 1.26 7.87
CA ILE A 144 11.64 0.66 8.49
C ILE A 144 12.74 1.71 8.60
N PRO A 145 13.57 1.70 9.67
CA PRO A 145 14.72 2.58 9.78
C PRO A 145 15.71 2.33 8.62
N VAL A 146 16.29 3.39 8.10
CA VAL A 146 17.30 3.27 7.05
C VAL A 146 18.60 2.69 7.66
N LYS A 147 19.16 1.65 7.02
CA LYS A 147 20.38 0.97 7.46
C LYS A 147 21.65 1.61 6.91
N ASP A 148 21.61 2.04 5.66
CA ASP A 148 22.75 2.62 4.97
C ASP A 148 22.99 4.09 5.36
N THR A 149 24.22 4.56 5.14
CA THR A 149 24.52 5.98 5.26
C THR A 149 24.01 6.73 4.04
N ILE A 150 23.00 7.58 4.22
CA ILE A 150 22.43 8.40 3.17
C ILE A 150 23.25 9.69 3.01
N LYS A 151 23.46 10.10 1.76
CA LYS A 151 24.10 11.35 1.39
C LYS A 151 23.13 12.20 0.58
N VAL A 152 23.01 13.46 0.91
CA VAL A 152 22.39 14.44 0.02
C VAL A 152 23.51 14.97 -0.88
N ALA A 153 23.30 14.86 -2.22
CA ALA A 153 24.29 15.22 -3.21
C ALA A 153 23.66 16.04 -4.34
N ARG A 154 24.45 16.97 -4.90
CA ARG A 154 24.13 17.75 -6.09
C ARG A 154 25.28 17.69 -7.06
N ASP A 155 25.03 17.51 -8.34
CA ASP A 155 26.01 17.42 -9.41
C ASP A 155 27.14 16.39 -9.12
N GLY A 156 26.79 15.28 -8.44
CA GLY A 156 27.74 14.23 -8.07
C GLY A 156 28.60 14.53 -6.83
N LEU A 157 28.45 15.69 -6.20
CA LEU A 157 29.15 16.08 -5.00
C LEU A 157 28.25 15.99 -3.78
N VAL A 158 28.78 15.42 -2.67
CA VAL A 158 28.07 15.31 -1.40
C VAL A 158 27.95 16.71 -0.78
N GLU A 159 26.73 17.14 -0.49
CA GLU A 159 26.46 18.38 0.25
C GLU A 159 26.50 18.13 1.77
N TYR A 160 25.74 17.13 2.23
CA TYR A 160 25.72 16.76 3.65
C TYR A 160 25.25 15.32 3.87
N THR A 161 25.39 14.86 5.11
CA THR A 161 24.90 13.57 5.58
C THR A 161 23.80 13.84 6.61
N PRO A 162 22.52 13.49 6.34
CA PRO A 162 21.46 13.64 7.33
C PRO A 162 21.64 12.66 8.51
N ASP A 163 21.02 12.98 9.64
CA ASP A 163 21.02 12.08 10.79
C ASP A 163 20.19 10.83 10.46
N ARG A 164 20.85 9.67 10.43
CA ARG A 164 20.20 8.41 10.09
C ARG A 164 19.11 8.01 11.09
N SER A 165 19.17 8.46 12.34
CA SER A 165 18.14 8.16 13.34
C SER A 165 16.78 8.77 13.01
N GLU A 166 16.75 9.77 12.13
CA GLU A 166 15.52 10.44 11.65
C GLU A 166 15.05 9.91 10.29
N LEU A 167 15.78 8.96 9.68
CA LEU A 167 15.48 8.47 8.33
C LEU A 167 14.75 7.14 8.36
N TYR A 168 13.63 7.09 7.64
CA TYR A 168 12.80 5.90 7.47
C TYR A 168 12.51 5.63 6.01
N ALA A 169 12.58 4.37 5.61
CA ALA A 169 12.10 3.90 4.31
C ALA A 169 10.62 3.53 4.46
N VAL A 170 9.75 4.37 3.89
CA VAL A 170 8.30 4.20 3.96
C VAL A 170 7.84 3.09 3.04
N GLN A 171 6.92 2.28 3.52
CA GLN A 171 6.32 1.17 2.79
C GLN A 171 4.83 1.42 2.54
N THR A 172 4.13 0.41 2.00
CA THR A 172 2.68 0.37 1.89
C THR A 172 2.13 -0.89 2.59
N PRO A 173 0.85 -0.90 3.05
CA PRO A 173 -0.22 0.05 2.73
C PRO A 173 -0.07 1.39 3.46
N GLN A 174 -0.29 2.49 2.74
CA GLN A 174 -0.44 3.82 3.32
C GLN A 174 -1.92 4.06 3.56
N VAL A 175 -2.31 4.33 4.80
CA VAL A 175 -3.71 4.33 5.23
C VAL A 175 -4.11 5.71 5.71
N PHE A 176 -5.28 6.16 5.28
CA PHE A 176 -5.76 7.51 5.51
C PHE A 176 -7.26 7.53 5.79
N ASP A 177 -7.73 8.57 6.49
CA ASP A 177 -9.12 8.97 6.45
C ASP A 177 -9.58 9.13 5.00
N ALA A 178 -10.76 8.58 4.68
CA ALA A 178 -11.23 8.49 3.30
C ALA A 178 -11.49 9.87 2.66
N ALA A 179 -11.98 10.84 3.43
CA ALA A 179 -12.20 12.19 2.93
C ALA A 179 -10.86 12.92 2.74
N LEU A 180 -9.92 12.72 3.67
CA LEU A 180 -8.59 13.34 3.62
C LEU A 180 -7.83 12.90 2.35
N ILE A 181 -7.72 11.59 2.09
CA ILE A 181 -6.94 11.12 0.94
C ILE A 181 -7.59 11.51 -0.39
N ARG A 182 -8.92 11.47 -0.49
CA ARG A 182 -9.62 11.94 -1.69
C ARG A 182 -9.35 13.41 -1.98
N ALA A 183 -9.36 14.26 -0.94
CA ALA A 183 -9.03 15.69 -1.08
C ALA A 183 -7.56 15.91 -1.43
N ALA A 184 -6.63 15.18 -0.80
CA ALA A 184 -5.20 15.30 -1.03
C ALA A 184 -4.81 14.93 -2.47
N LEU A 185 -5.31 13.81 -2.98
CA LEU A 185 -5.05 13.38 -4.35
C LEU A 185 -5.69 14.33 -5.39
N GLN A 186 -6.91 14.83 -5.13
CA GLN A 186 -7.53 15.81 -6.00
C GLN A 186 -6.70 17.10 -6.05
N LYS A 187 -6.30 17.63 -4.89
CA LYS A 187 -5.46 18.83 -4.80
C LYS A 187 -4.12 18.66 -5.51
N ALA A 188 -3.48 17.49 -5.35
CA ALA A 188 -2.22 17.20 -6.05
C ALA A 188 -2.39 17.21 -7.58
N LEU A 189 -3.51 16.69 -8.11
CA LEU A 189 -3.84 16.73 -9.53
C LEU A 189 -4.13 18.16 -10.01
N ASP A 190 -4.92 18.93 -9.26
CA ASP A 190 -5.29 20.31 -9.61
C ASP A 190 -4.06 21.21 -9.66
N ASP A 191 -3.09 20.98 -8.78
CA ASP A 191 -1.83 21.72 -8.72
C ASP A 191 -0.79 21.24 -9.74
N GLY A 192 -1.03 20.13 -10.46
CA GLY A 192 -0.01 19.47 -11.28
C GLY A 192 1.22 19.03 -10.50
N ALA A 193 1.05 18.69 -9.21
CA ALA A 193 2.16 18.41 -8.33
C ALA A 193 2.73 17.00 -8.54
N GLU A 194 4.04 16.90 -8.62
CA GLU A 194 4.73 15.63 -8.52
C GLU A 194 4.75 15.18 -7.06
N VAL A 195 4.13 14.05 -6.78
CA VAL A 195 4.16 13.39 -5.48
C VAL A 195 4.77 12.00 -5.63
N THR A 196 5.65 11.66 -4.71
CA THR A 196 6.39 10.38 -4.76
C THR A 196 5.56 9.22 -4.24
N ASP A 197 4.67 9.50 -3.28
CA ASP A 197 3.75 8.53 -2.66
C ASP A 197 2.46 9.23 -2.17
N ASP A 198 1.56 8.48 -1.54
CA ASP A 198 0.27 9.02 -1.09
C ASP A 198 0.41 9.82 0.21
N CYS A 199 1.44 9.52 1.02
CA CYS A 199 1.79 10.32 2.20
C CYS A 199 2.17 11.74 1.81
N SER A 200 3.00 11.91 0.78
CA SER A 200 3.42 13.23 0.32
C SER A 200 2.26 14.08 -0.22
N ALA A 201 1.21 13.46 -0.77
CA ALA A 201 -0.01 14.18 -1.14
C ALA A 201 -0.73 14.74 0.10
N VAL A 202 -0.82 13.95 1.18
CA VAL A 202 -1.46 14.35 2.45
C VAL A 202 -0.62 15.40 3.20
N GLU A 203 0.70 15.27 3.20
CA GLU A 203 1.64 16.23 3.77
C GLU A 203 1.52 17.62 3.11
N ARG A 204 1.25 17.69 1.81
CA ARG A 204 0.98 18.95 1.09
C ARG A 204 -0.25 19.70 1.62
N LEU A 205 -1.20 19.00 2.27
CA LEU A 205 -2.32 19.63 2.98
C LEU A 205 -1.96 20.08 4.41
N GLY A 206 -0.68 19.95 4.81
CA GLY A 206 -0.22 20.29 6.18
C GLY A 206 -0.54 19.21 7.22
N MET A 207 -1.00 18.03 6.81
CA MET A 207 -1.30 16.93 7.72
C MET A 207 -0.05 16.10 7.99
N LYS A 208 0.05 15.57 9.22
CA LYS A 208 1.13 14.68 9.61
C LYS A 208 0.74 13.22 9.39
N VAL A 209 1.67 12.41 8.89
CA VAL A 209 1.51 10.97 8.76
C VAL A 209 2.23 10.27 9.92
N SER A 210 1.52 9.39 10.62
CA SER A 210 2.10 8.57 11.70
C SER A 210 2.83 7.37 11.10
N LEU A 211 4.04 7.08 11.58
CA LEU A 211 4.75 5.87 11.20
C LEU A 211 4.35 4.69 12.11
N THR A 212 4.21 3.51 11.52
CA THR A 212 4.07 2.22 12.21
C THR A 212 5.25 1.32 11.85
N ALA A 213 5.46 0.25 12.62
CA ALA A 213 6.51 -0.70 12.30
C ALA A 213 6.24 -1.38 10.94
N GLY A 214 7.20 -1.27 10.02
CA GLY A 214 7.24 -2.02 8.77
C GLY A 214 7.93 -3.38 8.94
N ASP A 215 8.05 -4.13 7.85
CA ASP A 215 8.75 -5.42 7.78
C ASP A 215 9.74 -5.38 6.62
N GLU A 216 10.98 -5.84 6.83
CA GLU A 216 11.99 -5.91 5.77
C GLU A 216 11.55 -6.81 4.61
N ARG A 217 10.74 -7.83 4.89
CA ARG A 217 10.14 -8.70 3.86
C ARG A 217 9.08 -7.99 3.02
N ASN A 218 8.53 -6.86 3.49
CA ASN A 218 7.57 -6.05 2.73
C ASN A 218 8.29 -5.12 1.73
N PHE A 219 9.34 -5.61 1.08
CA PHE A 219 10.04 -4.87 0.03
C PHE A 219 9.25 -4.83 -1.28
N LYS A 220 9.57 -3.87 -2.12
CA LYS A 220 8.92 -3.70 -3.42
C LYS A 220 9.72 -4.39 -4.50
N LEU A 221 9.12 -5.32 -5.23
CA LEU A 221 9.73 -5.93 -6.40
C LEU A 221 9.96 -4.87 -7.50
N THR A 222 11.22 -4.56 -7.79
CA THR A 222 11.61 -3.51 -8.74
C THR A 222 12.65 -3.97 -9.75
N THR A 223 13.39 -5.01 -9.42
CA THR A 223 14.48 -5.56 -10.21
C THR A 223 14.35 -7.09 -10.35
N PRO A 224 15.04 -7.73 -11.33
CA PRO A 224 15.10 -9.19 -11.40
C PRO A 224 15.69 -9.84 -10.15
N ALA A 225 16.63 -9.18 -9.46
CA ALA A 225 17.20 -9.68 -8.21
C ALA A 225 16.15 -9.78 -7.09
N ASP A 226 15.15 -8.86 -7.08
CA ASP A 226 14.07 -8.91 -6.11
C ASP A 226 13.17 -10.14 -6.32
N LEU A 227 13.02 -10.64 -7.56
CA LEU A 227 12.30 -11.90 -7.82
C LEU A 227 13.04 -13.10 -7.24
N MET A 228 14.36 -13.14 -7.36
CA MET A 228 15.17 -14.23 -6.76
C MET A 228 15.06 -14.20 -5.23
N LEU A 229 15.08 -13.00 -4.63
CA LEU A 229 14.86 -12.85 -3.20
C LEU A 229 13.44 -13.31 -2.80
N ALA A 230 12.43 -12.96 -3.60
CA ALA A 230 11.05 -13.37 -3.37
C ALA A 230 10.88 -14.89 -3.37
N GLU A 231 11.52 -15.61 -4.32
CA GLU A 231 11.55 -17.08 -4.36
C GLU A 231 12.17 -17.67 -3.09
N THR A 232 13.28 -17.08 -2.62
CA THR A 232 13.94 -17.53 -1.38
C THR A 232 13.04 -17.36 -0.16
N ILE A 233 12.36 -16.23 -0.04
CA ILE A 233 11.45 -15.96 1.08
C ILE A 233 10.28 -16.97 1.10
N LEU A 234 9.71 -17.30 -0.07
CA LEU A 234 8.64 -18.30 -0.11
C LEU A 234 9.07 -19.71 0.34
N GLN A 235 10.33 -20.07 0.12
CA GLN A 235 10.85 -21.34 0.58
C GLN A 235 11.09 -21.40 2.09
N GLU A 236 11.26 -20.25 2.74
CA GLU A 236 11.47 -20.14 4.19
C GLU A 236 10.17 -20.04 5.01
N VAL A 237 9.04 -19.73 4.34
CA VAL A 237 7.72 -19.69 4.99
C VAL A 237 7.13 -21.09 4.97
N PRO A 238 6.97 -21.75 6.12
CA PRO A 238 6.42 -23.11 6.22
C PRO A 238 4.95 -23.19 5.84
#